data_332e7449bf2ce35b0e5b44bdb3d87a2a
#
_entry.id   332e7449bf2ce35b0e5b44bdb3d87a2a
#
_cell.length_a   1.000
_cell.length_b   1.000
_cell.length_c   1.000
_cell.angle_alpha   90.00
_cell.angle_beta   90.00
_cell.angle_gamma   90.00
#
_symmetry.space_group_name_H-M   'P 1'
#
loop_
_entity.id
_entity.type
_entity.pdbx_description
1 polymer ?
#
loop_
_entity_poly.entity_id
_entity_poly.type
_entity_poly.pdbx_seq_one_letter_code
_entity_poly.pdbx_strand_id
1 'polypeptide(L)'
;FTGDGEMMHLKEMTATEAVCAAKECSGKTNKEIADHLGISRGVITRYLNGDDDYSPRMGIIPDLCHAFENDILLQWLEVRIRKVEESRKGKMLLHVAKMEKALKVVKLLLTTKEEIRAEDEEELHDLLDKMERECQRLDFLLPCSRYQYVPVEKSVNRAAGTRRQSRQEEKE
;
A
#
# COMPACT_ATOMS: atom_id res chain seq x y z
N PHE A 1 26.95 -4.09 8.46
CA PHE A 1 25.52 -3.91 8.78
C PHE A 1 24.96 -5.28 9.10
N THR A 2 24.52 -5.53 10.35
CA THR A 2 24.02 -6.81 10.86
C THR A 2 22.48 -6.74 10.90
N GLY A 3 21.85 -7.48 9.97
CA GLY A 3 20.51 -7.26 9.44
C GLY A 3 19.27 -7.39 10.35
N ASP A 4 19.28 -7.99 11.53
CA ASP A 4 18.04 -8.28 12.27
C ASP A 4 17.63 -7.14 13.24
N GLY A 5 18.61 -6.46 13.85
CA GLY A 5 18.34 -5.35 14.78
C GLY A 5 17.86 -4.07 14.06
N GLU A 6 18.39 -3.80 12.86
CA GLU A 6 18.01 -2.62 12.06
C GLU A 6 16.62 -2.75 11.43
N MET A 7 16.24 -3.96 11.00
CA MET A 7 14.89 -4.19 10.48
C MET A 7 13.80 -4.02 11.55
N MET A 8 14.07 -4.34 12.80
CA MET A 8 13.11 -4.07 13.91
C MET A 8 12.90 -2.58 14.11
N HIS A 9 13.95 -1.77 14.01
CA HIS A 9 13.84 -0.32 14.17
C HIS A 9 13.00 0.31 13.05
N LEU A 10 13.19 -0.07 11.78
CA LEU A 10 12.41 0.44 10.64
C LEU A 10 10.90 0.15 10.73
N LYS A 11 10.50 -0.93 11.42
CA LYS A 11 9.08 -1.28 11.61
C LYS A 11 8.29 -0.26 12.45
N GLU A 12 8.96 0.41 13.36
CA GLU A 12 8.35 1.33 14.33
C GLU A 12 8.46 2.79 13.90
N MET A 13 9.41 3.12 13.02
CA MET A 13 9.65 4.49 12.56
C MET A 13 8.45 5.10 11.83
N THR A 14 8.17 6.35 12.09
CA THR A 14 7.27 7.18 11.30
C THR A 14 7.93 7.57 9.97
N ALA A 15 7.16 8.16 9.04
CA ALA A 15 7.71 8.66 7.78
C ALA A 15 8.78 9.74 7.99
N THR A 16 8.53 10.64 8.93
CA THR A 16 9.46 11.73 9.29
C THR A 16 10.76 11.18 9.87
N GLU A 17 10.68 10.21 10.79
CA GLU A 17 11.86 9.56 11.38
C GLU A 17 12.69 8.83 10.32
N ALA A 18 12.05 8.19 9.34
CA ALA A 18 12.75 7.55 8.23
C ALA A 18 13.48 8.57 7.34
N VAL A 19 12.86 9.73 7.06
CA VAL A 19 13.50 10.83 6.32
C VAL A 19 14.67 11.41 7.11
N CYS A 20 14.51 11.62 8.43
CA CYS A 20 15.58 12.09 9.30
C CYS A 20 16.76 11.11 9.31
N ALA A 21 16.51 9.82 9.49
CA ALA A 21 17.55 8.79 9.48
C ALA A 21 18.30 8.75 8.13
N ALA A 22 17.56 8.79 7.01
CA ALA A 22 18.16 8.83 5.69
C ALA A 22 19.05 10.06 5.48
N LYS A 23 18.59 11.23 5.94
CA LYS A 23 19.36 12.47 5.87
C LYS A 23 20.60 12.42 6.76
N GLU A 24 20.49 11.94 7.99
CA GLU A 24 21.63 11.79 8.91
C GLU A 24 22.71 10.88 8.34
N CYS A 25 22.31 9.72 7.78
CA CYS A 25 23.23 8.81 7.11
C CYS A 25 23.91 9.43 5.88
N SER A 26 23.25 10.35 5.18
CA SER A 26 23.81 11.01 4.00
C SER A 26 24.90 12.03 4.34
N GLY A 27 24.90 12.59 5.56
CA GLY A 27 25.78 13.69 5.95
C GLY A 27 25.56 15.02 5.21
N LYS A 28 24.59 15.06 4.27
CA LYS A 28 24.32 16.24 3.42
C LYS A 28 23.52 17.31 4.17
N THR A 29 23.72 18.55 3.77
CA THR A 29 22.95 19.68 4.28
C THR A 29 21.59 19.78 3.61
N ASN A 30 20.61 20.42 4.27
CA ASN A 30 19.29 20.66 3.69
C ASN A 30 19.36 21.48 2.37
N LYS A 31 20.40 22.32 2.22
CA LYS A 31 20.61 23.09 0.99
C LYS A 31 21.03 22.18 -0.16
N GLU A 32 22.02 21.32 0.03
CA GLU A 32 22.50 20.39 -1.01
C GLU A 32 21.40 19.45 -1.49
N ILE A 33 20.58 18.95 -0.55
CA ILE A 33 19.44 18.09 -0.88
C ILE A 33 18.38 18.88 -1.68
N ALA A 34 18.05 20.10 -1.24
CA ALA A 34 17.08 20.96 -1.91
C ALA A 34 17.54 21.35 -3.33
N ASP A 35 18.81 21.70 -3.49
CA ASP A 35 19.42 22.04 -4.78
C ASP A 35 19.40 20.82 -5.73
N HIS A 36 19.70 19.60 -5.22
CA HIS A 36 19.64 18.37 -6.00
C HIS A 36 18.22 18.06 -6.50
N LEU A 37 17.21 18.28 -5.66
CA LEU A 37 15.80 17.99 -5.97
C LEU A 37 15.10 19.15 -6.73
N GLY A 38 15.73 20.30 -6.88
CA GLY A 38 15.12 21.49 -7.48
C GLY A 38 13.93 22.05 -6.67
N ILE A 39 13.94 21.87 -5.35
CA ILE A 39 12.90 22.36 -4.43
C ILE A 39 13.46 23.35 -3.41
N SER A 40 12.58 24.05 -2.70
CA SER A 40 13.04 24.99 -1.69
C SER A 40 13.58 24.28 -0.43
N ARG A 41 14.60 24.87 0.22
CA ARG A 41 15.14 24.40 1.50
C ARG A 41 14.05 24.28 2.57
N GLY A 42 13.04 25.15 2.54
CA GLY A 42 11.91 25.11 3.47
C GLY A 42 11.09 23.83 3.36
N VAL A 43 10.96 23.26 2.16
CA VAL A 43 10.27 21.98 1.95
C VAL A 43 11.04 20.84 2.63
N ILE A 44 12.37 20.80 2.47
CA ILE A 44 13.20 19.79 3.15
C ILE A 44 13.08 19.93 4.68
N THR A 45 13.11 21.17 5.20
CA THR A 45 12.94 21.43 6.63
C THR A 45 11.61 20.91 7.15
N ARG A 46 10.52 21.07 6.37
CA ARG A 46 9.20 20.54 6.74
C ARG A 46 9.14 19.02 6.72
N TYR A 47 9.82 18.36 5.78
CA TYR A 47 9.91 16.88 5.77
C TYR A 47 10.64 16.31 7.01
N LEU A 48 11.53 17.09 7.61
CA LEU A 48 12.33 16.73 8.79
C LEU A 48 11.67 17.13 10.11
N ASN A 49 10.58 17.92 10.05
CA ASN A 49 9.90 18.41 11.25
C ASN A 49 8.80 17.43 11.67
N GLY A 50 8.97 16.76 12.80
CA GLY A 50 7.99 15.81 13.34
C GLY A 50 6.67 16.45 13.80
N ASP A 51 6.65 17.75 14.04
CA ASP A 51 5.46 18.50 14.46
C ASP A 51 4.60 18.95 13.25
N ASP A 52 5.11 18.80 12.03
CA ASP A 52 4.41 19.16 10.79
C ASP A 52 3.87 17.89 10.11
N ASP A 53 2.56 17.81 9.88
CA ASP A 53 1.92 16.70 9.14
C ASP A 53 2.35 16.62 7.65
N TYR A 54 3.36 17.39 7.29
CA TYR A 54 3.86 17.49 5.93
C TYR A 54 4.86 16.39 5.59
N SER A 55 4.37 15.30 5.01
CA SER A 55 5.20 14.16 4.57
C SER A 55 5.56 14.24 3.08
N PRO A 56 6.69 13.65 2.66
CA PRO A 56 7.03 13.50 1.25
C PRO A 56 5.94 12.72 0.50
N ARG A 57 5.57 13.20 -0.68
CA ARG A 57 4.68 12.44 -1.58
C ARG A 57 5.41 11.21 -2.10
N MET A 58 4.67 10.12 -2.33
CA MET A 58 5.25 8.86 -2.83
C MET A 58 6.12 9.05 -4.08
N GLY A 59 5.73 9.94 -4.99
CA GLY A 59 6.47 10.18 -6.23
C GLY A 59 7.84 10.84 -6.05
N ILE A 60 8.12 11.50 -4.90
CA ILE A 60 9.43 12.13 -4.64
C ILE A 60 10.39 11.22 -3.88
N ILE A 61 9.91 10.08 -3.37
CA ILE A 61 10.73 9.19 -2.55
C ILE A 61 11.96 8.64 -3.31
N PRO A 62 11.85 8.19 -4.57
CA PRO A 62 13.01 7.77 -5.34
C PRO A 62 14.07 8.89 -5.49
N ASP A 63 13.61 10.12 -5.74
CA ASP A 63 14.50 11.28 -5.90
C ASP A 63 15.18 11.64 -4.56
N LEU A 64 14.44 11.51 -3.43
CA LEU A 64 15.01 11.67 -2.09
C LEU A 64 16.07 10.61 -1.80
N CYS A 65 15.84 9.34 -2.13
CA CYS A 65 16.84 8.28 -1.97
C CYS A 65 18.09 8.59 -2.78
N HIS A 66 17.93 9.08 -4.00
CA HIS A 66 19.03 9.49 -4.84
C HIS A 66 19.78 10.71 -4.25
N ALA A 67 19.04 11.71 -3.74
CA ALA A 67 19.62 12.89 -3.10
C ALA A 67 20.38 12.56 -1.81
N PHE A 68 19.88 11.61 -1.03
CA PHE A 68 20.52 11.10 0.19
C PHE A 68 21.66 10.10 -0.08
N GLU A 69 21.73 9.54 -1.29
CA GLU A 69 22.67 8.47 -1.67
C GLU A 69 22.55 7.23 -0.78
N ASN A 70 21.35 6.92 -0.30
CA ASN A 70 21.04 5.71 0.46
C ASN A 70 19.60 5.25 0.19
N ASP A 71 19.30 4.01 0.59
CA ASP A 71 18.03 3.33 0.34
C ASP A 71 17.15 3.16 1.59
N ILE A 72 17.46 3.87 2.70
CA ILE A 72 16.74 3.76 3.98
C ILE A 72 15.23 3.98 3.79
N LEU A 73 14.83 4.98 2.99
CA LEU A 73 13.42 5.24 2.72
C LEU A 73 12.75 4.10 1.93
N LEU A 74 13.47 3.47 1.01
CA LEU A 74 12.95 2.32 0.26
C LEU A 74 12.80 1.10 1.18
N GLN A 75 13.77 0.84 2.03
CA GLN A 75 13.70 -0.22 3.02
C GLN A 75 12.54 -0.01 4.01
N TRP A 76 12.35 1.22 4.47
CA TRP A 76 11.23 1.58 5.33
C TRP A 76 9.87 1.34 4.65
N LEU A 77 9.73 1.73 3.37
CA LEU A 77 8.52 1.47 2.58
C LEU A 77 8.29 -0.03 2.39
N GLU A 78 9.32 -0.79 2.07
CA GLU A 78 9.21 -2.24 1.88
C GLU A 78 8.69 -2.92 3.14
N VAL A 79 9.23 -2.56 4.31
CA VAL A 79 8.78 -3.08 5.60
C VAL A 79 7.30 -2.73 5.85
N ARG A 80 6.86 -1.51 5.50
CA ARG A 80 5.46 -1.08 5.62
C ARG A 80 4.52 -1.84 4.70
N ILE A 81 4.91 -2.04 3.45
CA ILE A 81 4.14 -2.80 2.46
C ILE A 81 4.00 -4.26 2.93
N ARG A 82 5.10 -4.88 3.37
CA ARG A 82 5.08 -6.26 3.90
C ARG A 82 4.12 -6.40 5.08
N LYS A 83 4.12 -5.44 6.02
CA LYS A 83 3.19 -5.43 7.16
C LYS A 83 1.73 -5.36 6.71
N VAL A 84 1.42 -4.56 5.70
CA VAL A 84 0.06 -4.47 5.12
C VAL A 84 -0.34 -5.80 4.47
N GLU A 85 0.57 -6.43 3.73
CA GLU A 85 0.33 -7.73 3.08
C GLU A 85 0.12 -8.85 4.10
N GLU A 86 0.92 -8.91 5.15
CA GLU A 86 0.76 -9.89 6.25
C GLU A 86 -0.59 -9.71 6.95
N SER A 87 -0.99 -8.46 7.25
CA SER A 87 -2.30 -8.16 7.83
C SER A 87 -3.45 -8.57 6.90
N ARG A 88 -3.31 -8.36 5.59
CA ARG A 88 -4.28 -8.76 4.58
C ARG A 88 -4.41 -10.27 4.49
N LYS A 89 -3.29 -11.01 4.43
CA LYS A 89 -3.27 -12.48 4.47
C LYS A 89 -3.93 -13.02 5.73
N GLY A 90 -3.63 -12.45 6.90
CA GLY A 90 -4.25 -12.83 8.16
C GLY A 90 -5.77 -12.66 8.16
N LYS A 91 -6.27 -11.54 7.63
CA LYS A 91 -7.72 -11.30 7.46
C LYS A 91 -8.36 -12.32 6.50
N MET A 92 -7.71 -12.59 5.37
CA MET A 92 -8.20 -13.60 4.42
C MET A 92 -8.29 -14.99 5.05
N LEU A 93 -7.25 -15.43 5.77
CA LEU A 93 -7.25 -16.73 6.47
C LEU A 93 -8.37 -16.81 7.51
N LEU A 94 -8.64 -15.72 8.25
CA LEU A 94 -9.74 -15.67 9.20
C LEU A 94 -11.11 -15.85 8.53
N HIS A 95 -11.34 -15.23 7.36
CA HIS A 95 -12.59 -15.39 6.61
C HIS A 95 -12.74 -16.80 6.06
N VAL A 96 -11.65 -17.38 5.52
CA VAL A 96 -11.64 -18.77 5.04
C VAL A 96 -11.97 -19.74 6.18
N ALA A 97 -11.37 -19.59 7.36
CA ALA A 97 -11.65 -20.43 8.53
C ALA A 97 -13.12 -20.36 8.99
N LYS A 98 -13.75 -19.17 8.91
CA LYS A 98 -15.18 -19.01 9.21
C LYS A 98 -16.06 -19.75 8.20
N MET A 99 -15.72 -19.66 6.90
CA MET A 99 -16.43 -20.38 5.85
C MET A 99 -16.31 -21.90 6.01
N GLU A 100 -15.11 -22.41 6.32
CA GLU A 100 -14.89 -23.83 6.58
C GLU A 100 -15.72 -24.33 7.77
N LYS A 101 -15.82 -23.53 8.83
CA LYS A 101 -16.65 -23.85 10.00
C LYS A 101 -18.13 -23.93 9.62
N ALA A 102 -18.65 -22.95 8.87
CA ALA A 102 -20.03 -22.96 8.40
C ALA A 102 -20.32 -24.16 7.49
N LEU A 103 -19.41 -24.47 6.55
CA LEU A 103 -19.53 -25.61 5.66
C LEU A 103 -19.57 -26.95 6.41
N LYS A 104 -18.80 -27.09 7.48
CA LYS A 104 -18.84 -28.29 8.35
C LYS A 104 -20.21 -28.48 8.99
N VAL A 105 -20.84 -27.40 9.46
CA VAL A 105 -22.18 -27.45 10.05
C VAL A 105 -23.23 -27.85 8.99
N VAL A 106 -23.20 -27.18 7.82
CA VAL A 106 -24.07 -27.54 6.69
C VAL A 106 -23.94 -29.02 6.33
N LYS A 107 -22.71 -29.51 6.20
CA LYS A 107 -22.44 -30.91 5.88
C LYS A 107 -22.99 -31.84 6.97
N LEU A 108 -22.83 -31.48 8.24
CA LEU A 108 -23.37 -32.30 9.35
C LEU A 108 -24.89 -32.35 9.29
N LEU A 109 -25.58 -31.23 9.10
CA LEU A 109 -27.04 -31.15 8.97
C LEU A 109 -27.56 -32.09 7.83
N LEU A 110 -26.92 -32.00 6.65
CA LEU A 110 -27.29 -32.77 5.48
C LEU A 110 -26.98 -34.26 5.61
N THR A 111 -26.00 -34.66 6.43
CA THR A 111 -25.61 -36.09 6.58
C THR A 111 -26.29 -36.79 7.74
N THR A 112 -26.76 -36.08 8.76
CA THR A 112 -27.32 -36.67 9.99
C THR A 112 -28.84 -36.74 10.00
N LYS A 113 -29.51 -36.02 9.11
CA LYS A 113 -30.97 -35.94 9.07
C LYS A 113 -31.52 -36.64 7.82
N GLU A 114 -32.38 -37.63 8.02
CA GLU A 114 -33.09 -38.31 6.92
C GLU A 114 -34.17 -37.44 6.29
N GLU A 115 -34.78 -36.54 7.09
CA GLU A 115 -35.73 -35.52 6.62
C GLU A 115 -35.33 -34.14 7.15
N ILE A 116 -35.26 -33.15 6.26
CA ILE A 116 -35.01 -31.76 6.61
C ILE A 116 -36.32 -31.14 7.07
N ARG A 117 -36.37 -30.63 8.31
CA ARG A 117 -37.54 -29.94 8.84
C ARG A 117 -37.48 -28.46 8.50
N ALA A 118 -38.59 -27.74 8.58
CA ALA A 118 -38.65 -26.31 8.31
C ALA A 118 -37.68 -25.48 9.17
N GLU A 119 -37.46 -25.86 10.43
CA GLU A 119 -36.46 -25.25 11.32
C GLU A 119 -35.01 -25.44 10.81
N ASP A 120 -34.71 -26.57 10.20
CA ASP A 120 -33.41 -26.90 9.63
C ASP A 120 -33.17 -26.12 8.33
N GLU A 121 -34.24 -25.87 7.54
CA GLU A 121 -34.19 -25.02 6.34
C GLU A 121 -33.85 -23.57 6.70
N GLU A 122 -34.44 -23.02 7.77
CA GLU A 122 -34.13 -21.67 8.24
C GLU A 122 -32.67 -21.55 8.72
N GLU A 123 -32.19 -22.55 9.49
CA GLU A 123 -30.78 -22.58 9.92
C GLU A 123 -29.83 -22.69 8.72
N LEU A 124 -30.19 -23.46 7.70
CA LEU A 124 -29.40 -23.65 6.49
C LEU A 124 -29.31 -22.37 5.67
N HIS A 125 -30.43 -21.64 5.53
CA HIS A 125 -30.48 -20.34 4.89
C HIS A 125 -29.60 -19.32 5.63
N ASP A 126 -29.71 -19.24 6.94
CA ASP A 126 -28.87 -18.37 7.76
C ASP A 126 -27.37 -18.65 7.60
N LEU A 127 -26.96 -19.92 7.48
CA LEU A 127 -25.58 -20.30 7.26
C LEU A 127 -25.09 -19.94 5.84
N LEU A 128 -25.94 -20.12 4.83
CA LEU A 128 -25.63 -19.72 3.45
C LEU A 128 -25.46 -18.20 3.34
N ASP A 129 -26.35 -17.42 3.94
CA ASP A 129 -26.23 -15.96 3.98
C ASP A 129 -24.96 -15.49 4.70
N LYS A 130 -24.53 -16.19 5.76
CA LYS A 130 -23.27 -15.93 6.45
C LYS A 130 -22.09 -16.22 5.55
N MET A 131 -22.12 -17.33 4.81
CA MET A 131 -21.05 -17.70 3.87
C MET A 131 -20.96 -16.69 2.72
N GLU A 132 -22.09 -16.25 2.16
CA GLU A 132 -22.11 -15.22 1.11
C GLU A 132 -21.48 -13.91 1.59
N ARG A 133 -21.82 -13.46 2.78
CA ARG A 133 -21.20 -12.26 3.38
C ARG A 133 -19.68 -12.41 3.57
N GLU A 134 -19.19 -13.58 3.97
CA GLU A 134 -17.75 -13.82 4.09
C GLU A 134 -17.07 -13.89 2.70
N CYS A 135 -17.73 -14.41 1.67
CA CYS A 135 -17.23 -14.37 0.28
C CYS A 135 -17.09 -12.94 -0.22
N GLN A 136 -18.10 -12.08 -0.02
CA GLN A 136 -18.04 -10.66 -0.40
C GLN A 136 -16.90 -9.92 0.30
N ARG A 137 -16.62 -10.25 1.57
CA ARG A 137 -15.47 -9.70 2.31
C ARG A 137 -14.13 -10.18 1.75
N LEU A 138 -14.05 -11.44 1.32
CA LEU A 138 -12.85 -11.97 0.66
C LEU A 138 -12.60 -11.28 -0.68
N ASP A 139 -13.63 -11.04 -1.49
CA ASP A 139 -13.52 -10.32 -2.77
C ASP A 139 -12.96 -8.91 -2.57
N PHE A 140 -13.35 -8.22 -1.50
CA PHE A 140 -12.81 -6.91 -1.16
C PHE A 140 -11.32 -6.97 -0.74
N LEU A 141 -10.89 -8.08 -0.14
CA LEU A 141 -9.50 -8.27 0.29
C LEU A 141 -8.58 -8.76 -0.84
N LEU A 142 -9.14 -9.31 -1.92
CA LEU A 142 -8.34 -9.72 -3.07
C LEU A 142 -7.73 -8.49 -3.76
N PRO A 143 -6.48 -8.57 -4.21
CA PRO A 143 -5.89 -7.49 -5.00
C PRO A 143 -6.74 -7.26 -6.23
N CYS A 144 -7.16 -6.01 -6.47
CA CYS A 144 -7.85 -5.63 -7.68
C CYS A 144 -6.99 -5.97 -8.90
N SER A 145 -7.21 -7.11 -9.51
CA SER A 145 -6.57 -7.52 -10.78
C SER A 145 -6.94 -6.58 -11.96
N ARG A 146 -7.83 -5.60 -11.72
CA ARG A 146 -8.29 -4.61 -12.71
C ARG A 146 -7.32 -3.46 -12.96
N TYR A 147 -6.33 -3.24 -12.08
CA TYR A 147 -5.26 -2.31 -12.38
C TYR A 147 -4.19 -3.04 -13.20
N GLN A 148 -4.43 -3.13 -14.51
CA GLN A 148 -3.34 -3.38 -15.44
C GLN A 148 -2.35 -2.22 -15.27
N TYR A 149 -1.15 -2.53 -14.82
CA TYR A 149 -0.03 -1.60 -14.81
C TYR A 149 0.18 -1.13 -16.25
N VAL A 150 -0.25 0.08 -16.55
CA VAL A 150 0.05 0.75 -17.82
C VAL A 150 1.43 1.36 -17.63
N PRO A 151 2.45 0.85 -18.34
CA PRO A 151 3.81 1.40 -18.23
C PRO A 151 3.78 2.90 -18.52
N VAL A 152 4.44 3.70 -17.71
CA VAL A 152 4.49 5.17 -17.76
C VAL A 152 5.05 5.69 -19.10
N GLU A 153 5.76 4.88 -19.86
CA GLU A 153 6.33 5.25 -21.18
C GLU A 153 5.32 5.78 -22.20
N LYS A 154 4.01 5.44 -22.06
CA LYS A 154 2.98 5.94 -22.98
C LYS A 154 2.39 7.30 -22.59
N SER A 155 2.64 7.80 -21.37
CA SER A 155 2.07 9.08 -20.91
C SER A 155 2.95 10.30 -21.23
N VAL A 156 4.27 10.10 -21.41
CA VAL A 156 5.21 11.20 -21.69
C VAL A 156 5.05 11.76 -23.10
N ASN A 157 4.63 10.93 -24.08
CA ASN A 157 4.48 11.38 -25.47
C ASN A 157 3.20 12.17 -25.75
N ARG A 158 2.18 12.15 -24.87
CA ARG A 158 0.97 12.94 -25.06
C ARG A 158 1.11 14.41 -24.62
N ALA A 159 1.96 14.70 -23.64
CA ALA A 159 2.18 16.06 -23.16
C ALA A 159 3.11 16.89 -24.08
N ALA A 160 3.98 16.21 -24.84
CA ALA A 160 4.90 16.87 -25.77
C ALA A 160 4.23 17.29 -27.11
N GLY A 161 3.15 16.60 -27.51
CA GLY A 161 2.44 16.88 -28.76
C GLY A 161 1.58 18.14 -28.71
N THR A 162 0.95 18.42 -27.57
CA THR A 162 0.01 19.55 -27.42
C THR A 162 0.69 20.91 -27.30
N ARG A 163 1.98 20.95 -26.90
CA ARG A 163 2.73 22.22 -26.76
C ARG A 163 3.33 22.75 -28.07
N ARG A 164 3.37 21.94 -29.13
CA ARG A 164 3.89 22.38 -30.44
C ARG A 164 2.82 23.01 -31.33
N GLN A 165 1.55 22.67 -31.18
CA GLN A 165 0.48 23.24 -31.98
C GLN A 165 0.07 24.68 -31.56
N SER A 166 0.06 24.99 -30.28
CA SER A 166 -0.29 26.31 -29.78
C SER A 166 0.76 27.43 -30.07
N ARG A 167 1.96 27.06 -30.57
CA ARG A 167 3.02 28.04 -30.90
C ARG A 167 3.08 28.41 -32.40
N GLN A 168 2.34 27.72 -33.24
CA GLN A 168 2.24 28.06 -34.67
C GLN A 168 1.06 28.98 -35.02
N GLU A 169 0.02 28.98 -34.17
CA GLU A 169 -1.16 29.86 -34.37
C GLU A 169 -0.96 31.31 -33.87
N GLU A 170 0.13 31.61 -33.16
CA GLU A 170 0.44 33.01 -32.76
C GLU A 170 1.36 33.76 -33.71
N LYS A 171 1.62 33.22 -34.92
CA LYS A 171 2.52 33.84 -35.92
C LYS A 171 1.93 34.03 -37.29
N GLU A 172 0.60 33.91 -37.44
CA GLU A 172 -0.15 34.39 -38.60
C GLU A 172 -1.07 35.53 -38.17
#